data_80df400ee352c4325913e08bdde89ba3
#
_entry.id   80df400ee352c4325913e08bdde89ba3
#
_cell.length_a   1.000
_cell.length_b   1.000
_cell.length_c   1.000
_cell.angle_alpha   90.00
_cell.angle_beta   90.00
_cell.angle_gamma   90.00
#
_symmetry.space_group_name_H-M   'P 1'
#
loop_
_entity.id
_entity.type
_entity.pdbx_description
1 polymer ?
#
loop_
_entity_poly.entity_id
_entity_poly.type
_entity_poly.pdbx_seq_one_letter_code
_entity_poly.pdbx_strand_id
1 'polypeptide(L)'
;MPGHPSEPDKYSIDDMMERLTAPLSDSSLPDGELVTREDGTQAIRIKKRKRRSHQPHKAQEARSKKLKIGLIVAGVVGAVGVFITLGGLIVYSNSSPYRNRLIGAIEKQTGAELKVLQFRVNPTGINAGEASLQWPAGHLISRVVLRSLRGQTFLFSFLSNKPSGPEMGISEGDFEFQIPRQGIFQFPHPTPDGFPLDFERLGIGSANIRFGESTFLSKTEVSIYPNSTNGNSEIRLTHGTFASTHWPSLKLDRALLELRGQDVEVVSLTLQHAKDDRGTISLNGTLHPLTVDRDSTLSVKAESFLLPSLVGEDLERFISGRVDTKSSAKSNYLSFEPKAKSPIKLVLDWTNSINSQIDISNFPFLYTLVQATQDSWFERPSFQSQSEGTLRRENDRIALTGLNLVTRGRMGLKGKVSVDGEKNLSGELQIGLPDSMIRSAASQQLNQIFEEDSIEGFRWVTIRLSGTTDAPKDDFREQYSGAGRPEKKQDDYKTSTFEELTQPKGN
;
A
#
# COMPACT_ATOMS: atom_id res chain seq x y z
N MET A 1 17.41 12.34 32.64
CA MET A 1 18.81 12.39 33.06
C MET A 1 19.02 11.32 34.10
N PRO A 2 19.76 10.25 33.86
CA PRO A 2 20.12 9.27 34.90
C PRO A 2 21.44 9.66 35.51
N GLY A 3 21.48 9.61 36.86
CA GLY A 3 22.61 9.98 37.69
C GLY A 3 23.78 9.03 37.52
N HIS A 4 24.98 9.61 37.54
CA HIS A 4 26.23 8.91 37.59
C HIS A 4 26.39 8.16 38.92
N PRO A 5 26.96 6.93 38.94
CA PRO A 5 27.40 6.28 40.15
C PRO A 5 28.65 6.99 40.69
N SER A 6 28.63 7.29 42.01
CA SER A 6 29.73 7.87 42.78
C SER A 6 30.94 6.95 42.79
N GLU A 7 32.12 7.46 42.46
CA GLU A 7 33.42 6.79 42.67
C GLU A 7 33.63 6.47 44.14
N PRO A 8 34.30 5.33 44.48
CA PRO A 8 34.66 5.02 45.86
C PRO A 8 35.75 5.98 46.36
N ASP A 9 35.52 6.51 47.58
CA ASP A 9 36.44 7.39 48.28
C ASP A 9 37.87 6.82 48.32
N LYS A 10 38.80 7.53 47.72
CA LYS A 10 40.23 7.26 47.87
C LYS A 10 40.66 7.72 49.25
N TYR A 11 41.06 6.77 50.10
CA TYR A 11 41.69 7.08 51.37
C TYR A 11 42.91 7.99 51.12
N SER A 12 42.95 9.12 51.82
CA SER A 12 44.10 10.04 51.77
C SER A 12 45.32 9.43 52.36
N ILE A 13 46.50 9.67 51.77
CA ILE A 13 47.81 9.24 52.29
C ILE A 13 48.04 9.78 53.69
N ASP A 14 47.44 10.93 54.02
CA ASP A 14 47.51 11.56 55.34
C ASP A 14 46.81 10.74 56.43
N ASP A 15 45.65 10.12 56.15
CA ASP A 15 44.95 9.20 57.05
C ASP A 15 45.77 7.91 57.37
N MET A 16 46.58 7.48 56.41
CA MET A 16 47.48 6.35 56.61
C MET A 16 48.70 6.72 57.52
N MET A 17 49.24 7.92 57.32
CA MET A 17 50.37 8.39 58.09
C MET A 17 49.99 8.69 59.54
N GLU A 18 48.77 9.23 59.79
CA GLU A 18 48.29 9.48 61.12
C GLU A 18 48.09 8.19 61.94
N ARG A 19 47.71 7.09 61.32
CA ARG A 19 47.64 5.77 61.99
C ARG A 19 48.96 5.15 62.25
N LEU A 20 50.03 5.53 61.61
CA LEU A 20 51.41 5.03 61.84
C LEU A 20 52.17 5.85 62.87
N THR A 21 51.74 7.07 63.18
CA THR A 21 52.41 7.95 64.14
C THR A 21 51.73 8.03 65.49
N ALA A 22 50.62 7.30 65.67
CA ALA A 22 49.97 7.23 67.02
C ALA A 22 50.92 6.54 68.01
N PRO A 23 51.24 7.19 69.16
CA PRO A 23 52.20 6.60 70.15
C PRO A 23 51.55 5.37 70.77
N LEU A 24 52.30 4.27 70.78
CA LEU A 24 51.95 3.06 71.53
C LEU A 24 51.83 3.42 73.03
N SER A 25 50.62 3.47 73.50
CA SER A 25 50.39 3.59 74.94
C SER A 25 50.87 2.33 75.67
N ASP A 26 51.88 2.57 76.41
CA ASP A 26 52.50 1.63 77.35
C ASP A 26 51.47 1.25 78.39
N SER A 27 51.00 0.03 78.41
CA SER A 27 50.53 -0.61 79.64
C SER A 27 50.10 -2.06 79.40
N SER A 28 50.92 -2.98 79.71
CA SER A 28 50.59 -4.10 80.62
C SER A 28 51.82 -5.05 80.73
N LEU A 29 52.49 -4.87 81.74
CA LEU A 29 53.46 -5.94 82.27
C LEU A 29 52.63 -7.24 82.41
N PRO A 30 53.20 -8.40 82.00
CA PRO A 30 52.50 -9.65 82.20
C PRO A 30 52.49 -10.03 83.64
N ASP A 31 51.29 -10.27 84.21
CA ASP A 31 51.08 -10.85 85.52
C ASP A 31 51.86 -12.16 85.66
N GLY A 32 53.02 -12.05 86.30
CA GLY A 32 53.88 -13.18 86.69
C GLY A 32 53.68 -13.41 88.19
N GLU A 33 53.28 -14.61 88.58
CA GLU A 33 53.15 -15.05 89.93
C GLU A 33 54.59 -15.24 90.54
N LEU A 34 54.93 -14.43 91.57
CA LEU A 34 56.22 -14.54 92.28
C LEU A 34 56.30 -15.87 93.08
N VAL A 35 57.13 -16.76 92.68
CA VAL A 35 57.39 -18.04 93.42
C VAL A 35 58.82 -18.04 94.00
N THR A 36 58.86 -18.18 95.33
CA THR A 36 60.15 -18.30 96.01
C THR A 36 60.70 -19.73 95.78
N ARG A 37 61.92 -19.88 95.27
CA ARG A 37 62.60 -21.17 95.14
C ARG A 37 63.18 -21.60 96.49
N GLU A 38 63.39 -22.92 96.66
CA GLU A 38 63.97 -23.53 97.90
C GLU A 38 65.33 -22.98 98.30
N ASP A 39 66.04 -22.27 97.41
CA ASP A 39 67.32 -21.60 97.60
C ASP A 39 67.15 -20.14 98.10
N GLY A 40 65.98 -19.67 98.37
CA GLY A 40 65.71 -18.32 98.86
C GLY A 40 65.62 -17.23 97.77
N THR A 41 65.84 -17.53 96.53
CA THR A 41 65.73 -16.55 95.44
C THR A 41 64.32 -16.45 94.87
N GLN A 42 63.83 -15.20 94.65
CA GLN A 42 62.54 -14.94 94.07
C GLN A 42 62.60 -15.02 92.53
N ALA A 43 61.80 -15.89 91.92
CA ALA A 43 61.67 -16.00 90.46
C ALA A 43 60.24 -15.80 90.00
N ILE A 44 60.05 -15.06 88.93
CA ILE A 44 58.74 -14.82 88.35
C ILE A 44 58.38 -16.03 87.46
N ARG A 45 57.33 -16.76 87.83
CA ARG A 45 56.80 -17.87 87.05
C ARG A 45 55.84 -17.35 86.02
N ILE A 46 56.32 -17.20 84.78
CA ILE A 46 55.48 -16.86 83.68
C ILE A 46 54.72 -18.11 83.18
N LYS A 47 53.43 -18.22 83.36
CA LYS A 47 52.57 -19.26 82.76
C LYS A 47 52.68 -19.13 81.24
N LYS A 48 53.44 -19.97 80.54
CA LYS A 48 53.37 -20.12 79.11
C LYS A 48 51.95 -20.53 78.74
N ARG A 49 51.15 -19.57 78.26
CA ARG A 49 49.88 -19.90 77.57
C ARG A 49 50.23 -20.87 76.46
N LYS A 50 49.68 -22.12 76.48
CA LYS A 50 49.69 -23.03 75.36
C LYS A 50 48.98 -22.29 74.20
N ARG A 51 49.67 -21.86 73.15
CA ARG A 51 49.12 -21.42 71.91
C ARG A 51 48.25 -22.57 71.43
N ARG A 52 46.91 -22.43 71.55
CA ARG A 52 45.95 -23.26 70.79
C ARG A 52 46.33 -23.05 69.33
N SER A 53 46.83 -24.07 68.66
CA SER A 53 47.09 -24.00 67.25
C SER A 53 45.79 -23.71 66.53
N HIS A 54 45.66 -22.55 65.91
CA HIS A 54 44.52 -22.19 65.03
C HIS A 54 44.62 -23.04 63.75
N GLN A 55 44.45 -24.35 63.82
CA GLN A 55 44.32 -25.24 62.72
C GLN A 55 42.92 -25.25 62.05
N PRO A 56 41.77 -24.73 62.63
CA PRO A 56 40.53 -24.71 61.95
C PRO A 56 40.52 -23.74 60.75
N HIS A 57 41.25 -22.63 60.70
CA HIS A 57 41.26 -21.71 59.58
C HIS A 57 41.86 -22.29 58.29
N LYS A 58 42.96 -23.05 58.35
CA LYS A 58 43.51 -23.68 57.13
C LYS A 58 42.56 -24.74 56.52
N ALA A 59 41.82 -25.46 57.36
CA ALA A 59 40.85 -26.43 56.88
C ALA A 59 39.57 -25.75 56.29
N GLN A 60 39.16 -24.60 56.84
CA GLN A 60 38.07 -23.81 56.28
C GLN A 60 38.46 -23.10 54.97
N GLU A 61 39.66 -22.52 54.86
CA GLU A 61 40.19 -21.96 53.61
C GLU A 61 40.37 -23.02 52.52
N ALA A 62 40.85 -24.20 52.86
CA ALA A 62 40.96 -25.30 51.90
C ALA A 62 39.57 -25.81 51.46
N ARG A 63 38.59 -25.83 52.33
CA ARG A 63 37.19 -26.16 51.96
C ARG A 63 36.54 -25.05 51.12
N SER A 64 36.75 -23.78 51.43
CA SER A 64 36.23 -22.65 50.65
C SER A 64 36.89 -22.57 49.26
N LYS A 65 38.19 -22.84 49.16
CA LYS A 65 38.90 -22.94 47.86
C LYS A 65 38.37 -24.12 47.03
N LYS A 66 38.17 -25.29 47.63
CA LYS A 66 37.56 -26.45 46.94
C LYS A 66 36.13 -26.20 46.51
N LEU A 67 35.31 -25.50 47.31
CA LEU A 67 33.94 -25.08 46.95
C LEU A 67 33.95 -24.06 45.82
N LYS A 68 34.84 -23.06 45.84
CA LYS A 68 34.99 -22.09 44.75
C LYS A 68 35.45 -22.76 43.46
N ILE A 69 36.44 -23.66 43.52
CA ILE A 69 36.89 -24.43 42.35
C ILE A 69 35.74 -25.33 41.85
N GLY A 70 35.02 -26.00 42.75
CA GLY A 70 33.87 -26.83 42.38
C GLY A 70 32.76 -26.03 41.72
N LEU A 71 32.47 -24.80 42.20
CA LEU A 71 31.51 -23.89 41.59
C LEU A 71 31.97 -23.38 40.21
N ILE A 72 33.26 -23.07 40.06
CA ILE A 72 33.83 -22.66 38.76
C ILE A 72 33.79 -23.84 37.79
N VAL A 73 34.17 -25.04 38.21
CA VAL A 73 34.10 -26.24 37.35
C VAL A 73 32.66 -26.57 36.98
N ALA A 74 31.70 -26.50 37.93
CA ALA A 74 30.27 -26.69 37.65
C ALA A 74 29.76 -25.60 36.72
N GLY A 75 30.17 -24.35 36.86
CA GLY A 75 29.86 -23.25 35.98
C GLY A 75 30.40 -23.46 34.55
N VAL A 76 31.65 -23.90 34.43
CA VAL A 76 32.28 -24.21 33.13
C VAL A 76 31.60 -25.42 32.48
N VAL A 77 31.35 -26.50 33.23
CA VAL A 77 30.63 -27.69 32.71
C VAL A 77 29.19 -27.32 32.30
N GLY A 78 28.54 -26.50 33.12
CA GLY A 78 27.19 -25.95 32.77
C GLY A 78 27.25 -25.09 31.50
N ALA A 79 28.21 -24.20 31.37
CA ALA A 79 28.40 -23.37 30.18
C ALA A 79 28.69 -24.22 28.95
N VAL A 80 29.60 -25.20 29.05
CA VAL A 80 29.91 -26.14 27.96
C VAL A 80 28.65 -26.96 27.59
N GLY A 81 27.91 -27.45 28.58
CA GLY A 81 26.64 -28.13 28.35
C GLY A 81 25.62 -27.26 27.60
N VAL A 82 25.48 -25.99 27.99
CA VAL A 82 24.64 -25.02 27.29
C VAL A 82 25.11 -24.78 25.86
N PHE A 83 26.44 -24.60 25.63
CA PHE A 83 27.00 -24.43 24.29
C PHE A 83 26.81 -25.65 23.40
N ILE A 84 26.97 -26.87 23.93
CA ILE A 84 26.71 -28.09 23.17
C ILE A 84 25.23 -28.24 22.84
N THR A 85 24.34 -27.93 23.78
CA THR A 85 22.89 -27.98 23.56
C THR A 85 22.44 -26.96 22.53
N LEU A 86 22.90 -25.70 22.62
CA LEU A 86 22.64 -24.66 21.66
C LEU A 86 23.22 -25.00 20.29
N GLY A 87 24.45 -25.49 20.21
CA GLY A 87 25.04 -25.97 18.98
C GLY A 87 24.27 -27.11 18.34
N GLY A 88 23.85 -28.10 19.16
CA GLY A 88 23.00 -29.21 18.72
C GLY A 88 21.64 -28.74 18.19
N LEU A 89 21.03 -27.76 18.86
CA LEU A 89 19.74 -27.16 18.42
C LEU A 89 19.87 -26.40 17.11
N ILE A 90 20.97 -25.65 16.91
CA ILE A 90 21.24 -24.96 15.65
C ILE A 90 21.47 -25.97 14.52
N VAL A 91 22.21 -27.04 14.77
CA VAL A 91 22.42 -28.10 13.79
C VAL A 91 21.07 -28.80 13.47
N TYR A 92 20.27 -29.09 14.47
CA TYR A 92 18.94 -29.67 14.27
C TYR A 92 18.02 -28.76 13.46
N SER A 93 17.94 -27.47 13.80
CA SER A 93 17.08 -26.50 13.10
C SER A 93 17.49 -26.26 11.63
N ASN A 94 18.74 -26.51 11.28
CA ASN A 94 19.23 -26.49 9.89
C ASN A 94 19.20 -27.87 9.20
N SER A 95 18.73 -28.90 9.90
CA SER A 95 18.65 -30.25 9.34
C SER A 95 17.47 -30.41 8.38
N SER A 96 17.58 -31.40 7.48
CA SER A 96 16.51 -31.72 6.54
C SER A 96 15.19 -32.10 7.24
N PRO A 97 15.17 -32.86 8.34
CA PRO A 97 13.91 -33.16 9.04
C PRO A 97 13.17 -31.92 9.55
N TYR A 98 13.88 -30.98 10.16
CA TYR A 98 13.28 -29.74 10.65
C TYR A 98 12.73 -28.89 9.50
N ARG A 99 13.53 -28.70 8.45
CA ARG A 99 13.11 -27.97 7.25
C ARG A 99 11.88 -28.61 6.61
N ASN A 100 11.88 -29.92 6.40
CA ASN A 100 10.76 -30.61 5.77
C ASN A 100 9.49 -30.55 6.63
N ARG A 101 9.63 -30.58 7.96
CA ARG A 101 8.50 -30.38 8.88
C ARG A 101 7.90 -28.98 8.74
N LEU A 102 8.72 -27.94 8.69
CA LEU A 102 8.26 -26.55 8.55
C LEU A 102 7.62 -26.34 7.16
N ILE A 103 8.27 -26.83 6.09
CA ILE A 103 7.73 -26.79 4.73
C ILE A 103 6.36 -27.50 4.68
N GLY A 104 6.27 -28.73 5.15
CA GLY A 104 5.01 -29.50 5.15
C GLY A 104 3.90 -28.84 6.00
N ALA A 105 4.27 -28.16 7.09
CA ALA A 105 3.30 -27.40 7.88
C ALA A 105 2.76 -26.18 7.10
N ILE A 106 3.61 -25.46 6.37
CA ILE A 106 3.21 -24.33 5.51
C ILE A 106 2.36 -24.85 4.33
N GLU A 107 2.78 -25.91 3.65
CA GLU A 107 2.03 -26.51 2.55
C GLU A 107 0.64 -26.96 2.99
N LYS A 108 0.54 -27.65 4.14
CA LYS A 108 -0.75 -28.06 4.70
C LYS A 108 -1.68 -26.89 4.99
N GLN A 109 -1.11 -25.76 5.48
CA GLN A 109 -1.88 -24.56 5.82
C GLN A 109 -2.29 -23.76 4.59
N THR A 110 -1.38 -23.63 3.62
CA THR A 110 -1.61 -22.77 2.45
C THR A 110 -2.26 -23.51 1.29
N GLY A 111 -2.19 -24.84 1.27
CA GLY A 111 -2.58 -25.66 0.13
C GLY A 111 -1.67 -25.48 -1.10
N ALA A 112 -0.52 -24.81 -0.94
CA ALA A 112 0.47 -24.58 -1.98
C ALA A 112 1.64 -25.55 -1.87
N GLU A 113 2.27 -25.89 -2.99
CA GLU A 113 3.59 -26.50 -3.00
C GLU A 113 4.64 -25.43 -2.67
N LEU A 114 5.49 -25.68 -1.66
CA LEU A 114 6.51 -24.75 -1.20
C LEU A 114 7.92 -25.24 -1.52
N LYS A 115 8.67 -24.47 -2.28
CA LYS A 115 10.10 -24.66 -2.51
C LYS A 115 10.90 -23.57 -1.82
N VAL A 116 11.85 -23.94 -0.97
CA VAL A 116 12.71 -22.99 -0.25
C VAL A 116 14.18 -23.29 -0.56
N LEU A 117 14.88 -22.26 -1.01
CA LEU A 117 16.31 -22.32 -1.30
C LEU A 117 17.12 -21.60 -0.22
N GLN A 118 18.30 -22.12 0.08
CA GLN A 118 19.26 -21.52 1.03
C GLN A 118 18.68 -21.24 2.42
N PHE A 119 17.83 -22.16 2.91
CA PHE A 119 17.23 -22.03 4.24
C PHE A 119 18.27 -22.20 5.35
N ARG A 120 18.33 -21.24 6.27
CA ARG A 120 19.20 -21.25 7.46
C ARG A 120 18.46 -20.69 8.67
N VAL A 121 18.65 -21.36 9.81
CA VAL A 121 18.11 -20.92 11.10
C VAL A 121 19.27 -20.60 12.04
N ASN A 122 19.22 -19.44 12.65
CA ASN A 122 20.11 -18.96 13.68
C ASN A 122 19.34 -18.80 15.01
N PRO A 123 19.99 -18.67 16.17
CA PRO A 123 19.31 -18.49 17.45
C PRO A 123 18.33 -17.31 17.51
N THR A 124 18.55 -16.28 16.69
CA THR A 124 17.78 -15.02 16.67
C THR A 124 17.14 -14.73 15.31
N GLY A 125 17.17 -15.70 14.38
CA GLY A 125 16.63 -15.41 13.06
C GLY A 125 16.52 -16.60 12.13
N ILE A 126 15.66 -16.45 11.14
CA ILE A 126 15.45 -17.37 10.03
C ILE A 126 15.78 -16.62 8.74
N ASN A 127 16.58 -17.25 7.88
CA ASN A 127 16.96 -16.68 6.59
C ASN A 127 16.66 -17.69 5.48
N ALA A 128 16.17 -17.18 4.35
CA ALA A 128 16.05 -17.96 3.11
C ALA A 128 16.44 -17.09 1.92
N GLY A 129 17.12 -17.66 0.95
CA GLY A 129 17.46 -16.94 -0.29
C GLY A 129 16.22 -16.73 -1.15
N GLU A 130 15.42 -17.79 -1.32
CA GLU A 130 14.17 -17.75 -2.07
C GLU A 130 13.14 -18.72 -1.47
N ALA A 131 11.88 -18.31 -1.47
CA ALA A 131 10.72 -19.13 -1.18
C ALA A 131 9.70 -18.98 -2.31
N SER A 132 9.29 -20.08 -2.93
CA SER A 132 8.31 -20.10 -4.02
C SER A 132 7.13 -20.97 -3.61
N LEU A 133 5.93 -20.37 -3.58
CA LEU A 133 4.67 -21.07 -3.36
C LEU A 133 3.91 -21.12 -4.68
N GLN A 134 3.37 -22.28 -4.99
CA GLN A 134 2.57 -22.50 -6.19
C GLN A 134 1.28 -23.23 -5.82
N TRP A 135 0.15 -22.64 -6.16
CA TRP A 135 -1.17 -23.21 -5.92
C TRP A 135 -1.68 -23.96 -7.15
N PRO A 136 -2.50 -25.00 -6.96
CA PRO A 136 -3.20 -25.67 -8.06
C PRO A 136 -4.22 -24.71 -8.72
N ALA A 137 -4.68 -25.11 -9.90
CA ALA A 137 -5.72 -24.35 -10.61
C ALA A 137 -6.99 -24.20 -9.75
N GLY A 138 -7.64 -23.04 -9.84
CA GLY A 138 -8.86 -22.74 -9.08
C GLY A 138 -8.62 -21.95 -7.78
N HIS A 139 -7.38 -21.62 -7.46
CA HIS A 139 -7.05 -20.70 -6.36
C HIS A 139 -6.93 -19.26 -6.86
N LEU A 140 -7.28 -18.29 -6.00
CA LEU A 140 -7.14 -16.86 -6.30
C LEU A 140 -5.67 -16.50 -6.56
N ILE A 141 -4.76 -17.05 -5.78
CA ILE A 141 -3.32 -16.88 -5.95
C ILE A 141 -2.80 -18.08 -6.72
N SER A 142 -2.10 -17.86 -7.84
CA SER A 142 -1.46 -18.92 -8.60
C SER A 142 -0.03 -19.17 -8.15
N ARG A 143 0.69 -18.09 -7.88
CA ARG A 143 2.11 -18.16 -7.55
C ARG A 143 2.54 -16.98 -6.67
N VAL A 144 3.44 -17.26 -5.72
CA VAL A 144 4.16 -16.26 -4.94
C VAL A 144 5.63 -16.64 -4.93
N VAL A 145 6.50 -15.69 -5.26
CA VAL A 145 7.96 -15.84 -5.16
C VAL A 145 8.49 -14.74 -4.28
N LEU A 146 9.16 -15.13 -3.19
CA LEU A 146 9.74 -14.22 -2.21
C LEU A 146 11.26 -14.40 -2.23
N ARG A 147 12.03 -13.30 -2.28
CA ARG A 147 13.48 -13.31 -2.33
C ARG A 147 14.10 -12.61 -1.15
N SER A 148 15.23 -13.12 -0.69
CA SER A 148 16.02 -12.58 0.43
C SER A 148 15.19 -12.40 1.71
N LEU A 149 14.57 -13.48 2.17
CA LEU A 149 13.80 -13.51 3.40
C LEU A 149 14.71 -13.46 4.61
N ARG A 150 14.41 -12.59 5.57
CA ARG A 150 15.11 -12.44 6.84
C ARG A 150 14.08 -12.23 7.95
N GLY A 151 13.85 -13.26 8.75
CA GLY A 151 13.00 -13.18 9.93
C GLY A 151 13.82 -12.96 11.18
N GLN A 152 13.51 -11.94 11.96
CA GLN A 152 14.03 -11.80 13.33
C GLN A 152 13.12 -12.62 14.25
N THR A 153 13.69 -13.59 14.96
CA THR A 153 12.93 -14.47 15.85
C THR A 153 13.24 -14.17 17.31
N PHE A 154 12.27 -14.37 18.19
CA PHE A 154 12.54 -14.40 19.62
C PHE A 154 13.49 -15.56 19.94
N LEU A 155 14.35 -15.36 20.95
CA LEU A 155 15.33 -16.35 21.34
C LEU A 155 14.64 -17.68 21.63
N PHE A 156 15.11 -18.76 20.98
CA PHE A 156 14.55 -20.13 21.08
C PHE A 156 13.15 -20.33 20.52
N SER A 157 12.50 -19.34 19.89
CA SER A 157 11.18 -19.55 19.29
C SER A 157 11.19 -20.62 18.19
N PHE A 158 12.34 -20.83 17.53
CA PHE A 158 12.51 -21.87 16.53
C PHE A 158 12.38 -23.31 17.11
N LEU A 159 12.44 -23.48 18.43
CA LEU A 159 12.21 -24.75 19.12
C LEU A 159 10.71 -25.05 19.26
N SER A 160 9.87 -24.03 19.19
CA SER A 160 8.44 -24.19 19.19
C SER A 160 7.96 -24.72 17.83
N ASN A 161 6.73 -25.22 17.78
CA ASN A 161 6.11 -25.59 16.52
C ASN A 161 5.74 -24.39 15.64
N LYS A 162 5.82 -23.17 16.21
CA LYS A 162 5.53 -21.90 15.57
C LYS A 162 6.67 -20.92 15.84
N PRO A 163 7.70 -20.85 14.97
CA PRO A 163 8.69 -19.79 15.06
C PRO A 163 8.00 -18.43 15.06
N SER A 164 8.28 -17.63 16.08
CA SER A 164 7.69 -16.32 16.30
C SER A 164 8.74 -15.23 16.41
N GLY A 165 8.36 -14.01 16.08
CA GLY A 165 9.25 -12.88 16.12
C GLY A 165 8.58 -11.55 15.79
N PRO A 166 9.29 -10.44 16.00
CA PRO A 166 8.73 -9.11 15.74
C PRO A 166 8.53 -8.83 14.24
N GLU A 167 9.47 -9.29 13.40
CA GLU A 167 9.44 -8.93 11.99
C GLU A 167 10.05 -10.00 11.09
N MET A 168 9.41 -10.19 9.93
CA MET A 168 9.98 -10.87 8.77
C MET A 168 10.11 -9.88 7.62
N GLY A 169 11.34 -9.54 7.24
CA GLY A 169 11.65 -8.70 6.09
C GLY A 169 11.91 -9.55 4.84
N ILE A 170 11.38 -9.11 3.72
CA ILE A 170 11.52 -9.70 2.40
C ILE A 170 11.97 -8.59 1.46
N SER A 171 13.07 -8.79 0.72
CA SER A 171 13.57 -7.74 -0.17
C SER A 171 12.66 -7.57 -1.38
N GLU A 172 12.28 -8.68 -2.03
CA GLU A 172 11.46 -8.68 -3.23
C GLU A 172 10.37 -9.75 -3.14
N GLY A 173 9.17 -9.43 -3.67
CA GLY A 173 8.05 -10.35 -3.76
C GLY A 173 7.33 -10.23 -5.11
N ASP A 174 7.13 -11.36 -5.78
CA ASP A 174 6.30 -11.44 -6.99
C ASP A 174 5.03 -12.23 -6.66
N PHE A 175 3.88 -11.63 -6.90
CA PHE A 175 2.57 -12.19 -6.61
C PHE A 175 1.75 -12.29 -7.90
N GLU A 176 1.25 -13.47 -8.21
CA GLU A 176 0.39 -13.71 -9.37
C GLU A 176 -1.01 -14.14 -8.91
N PHE A 177 -1.99 -13.27 -9.17
CA PHE A 177 -3.40 -13.51 -8.91
C PHE A 177 -4.11 -13.90 -10.20
N GLN A 178 -5.01 -14.86 -10.09
CA GLN A 178 -5.91 -15.24 -11.18
C GLN A 178 -7.21 -14.46 -11.07
N ILE A 179 -7.73 -13.98 -12.21
CA ILE A 179 -9.08 -13.42 -12.27
C ILE A 179 -10.05 -14.58 -12.58
N PRO A 180 -11.07 -14.80 -11.76
CA PRO A 180 -12.04 -15.87 -11.99
C PRO A 180 -12.82 -15.63 -13.28
N ARG A 181 -12.75 -16.58 -14.18
CA ARG A 181 -13.64 -16.61 -15.34
C ARG A 181 -14.92 -17.39 -15.06
N GLN A 182 -14.87 -18.42 -14.21
CA GLN A 182 -16.02 -19.23 -13.79
C GLN A 182 -15.69 -19.92 -12.45
N GLY A 183 -16.68 -20.01 -11.55
CA GLY A 183 -16.59 -20.78 -10.32
C GLY A 183 -16.21 -19.98 -9.07
N ILE A 184 -16.13 -20.67 -7.95
CA ILE A 184 -15.73 -20.12 -6.65
C ILE A 184 -14.23 -20.36 -6.52
N PHE A 185 -13.46 -19.30 -6.26
CA PHE A 185 -12.06 -19.47 -5.89
C PHE A 185 -11.95 -20.03 -4.48
N GLN A 186 -11.03 -21.00 -4.35
CA GLN A 186 -10.64 -21.46 -3.05
C GLN A 186 -9.56 -20.52 -2.50
N PHE A 187 -9.77 -20.07 -1.29
CA PHE A 187 -8.72 -19.48 -0.49
C PHE A 187 -8.35 -20.50 0.58
N PRO A 188 -7.06 -20.67 0.90
CA PRO A 188 -6.68 -21.60 1.96
C PRO A 188 -7.39 -21.20 3.25
N HIS A 189 -8.25 -22.08 3.77
CA HIS A 189 -8.81 -21.86 5.10
C HIS A 189 -7.69 -22.13 6.11
N PRO A 190 -7.37 -21.17 7.00
CA PRO A 190 -6.43 -21.46 8.07
C PRO A 190 -6.94 -22.66 8.88
N THR A 191 -6.10 -23.66 9.07
CA THR A 191 -6.44 -24.77 9.96
C THR A 191 -6.54 -24.25 11.41
N PRO A 192 -7.24 -24.96 12.32
CA PRO A 192 -7.35 -24.55 13.74
C PRO A 192 -6.00 -24.30 14.41
N ASP A 193 -4.95 -24.94 13.93
CA ASP A 193 -3.59 -24.79 14.47
C ASP A 193 -2.93 -23.45 14.12
N GLY A 194 -3.56 -22.63 13.26
CA GLY A 194 -3.07 -21.36 12.79
C GLY A 194 -1.83 -21.47 11.88
N PHE A 195 -1.34 -20.36 11.35
CA PHE A 195 -0.18 -20.35 10.47
C PHE A 195 1.09 -20.77 11.23
N PRO A 196 2.00 -21.57 10.64
CA PRO A 196 3.17 -22.14 11.33
C PRO A 196 4.28 -21.10 11.62
N LEU A 197 4.12 -19.86 11.18
CA LEU A 197 5.00 -18.73 11.48
C LEU A 197 4.16 -17.65 12.15
N ASP A 198 4.67 -17.09 13.24
CA ASP A 198 3.98 -16.05 14.03
C ASP A 198 4.86 -14.80 14.14
N PHE A 199 4.78 -13.97 13.13
CA PHE A 199 5.46 -12.67 13.08
C PHE A 199 4.44 -11.56 13.25
N GLU A 200 4.79 -10.54 14.06
CA GLU A 200 3.94 -9.37 14.28
C GLU A 200 3.81 -8.52 13.01
N ARG A 201 4.87 -8.52 12.19
CA ARG A 201 4.93 -7.79 10.91
C ARG A 201 5.64 -8.59 9.82
N LEU A 202 5.06 -8.56 8.62
CA LEU A 202 5.73 -9.00 7.40
C LEU A 202 5.97 -7.77 6.52
N GLY A 203 7.23 -7.46 6.22
CA GLY A 203 7.62 -6.32 5.39
C GLY A 203 8.21 -6.79 4.06
N ILE A 204 7.74 -6.26 2.92
CA ILE A 204 8.28 -6.53 1.59
C ILE A 204 8.74 -5.20 1.00
N GLY A 205 10.03 -5.07 0.74
CA GLY A 205 10.63 -3.82 0.26
C GLY A 205 10.24 -3.46 -1.17
N SER A 206 10.03 -4.46 -2.03
CA SER A 206 9.57 -4.24 -3.40
C SER A 206 8.69 -5.41 -3.83
N ALA A 207 7.41 -5.18 -3.99
CA ALA A 207 6.46 -6.19 -4.47
C ALA A 207 5.99 -5.85 -5.88
N ASN A 208 5.87 -6.90 -6.71
CA ASN A 208 5.18 -6.86 -7.99
C ASN A 208 3.94 -7.73 -7.88
N ILE A 209 2.79 -7.16 -8.14
CA ILE A 209 1.50 -7.83 -8.03
C ILE A 209 0.87 -7.84 -9.42
N ARG A 210 0.60 -9.03 -9.94
CA ARG A 210 -0.05 -9.25 -11.23
C ARG A 210 -1.45 -9.76 -11.02
N PHE A 211 -2.43 -9.13 -11.67
CA PHE A 211 -3.82 -9.56 -11.71
C PHE A 211 -4.18 -9.99 -13.13
N GLY A 212 -4.21 -11.29 -13.38
CA GLY A 212 -4.37 -11.83 -14.73
C GLY A 212 -3.21 -11.44 -15.64
N GLU A 213 -3.51 -11.25 -16.93
CA GLU A 213 -2.47 -10.97 -17.96
C GLU A 213 -2.23 -9.47 -18.19
N SER A 214 -3.17 -8.62 -17.81
CA SER A 214 -3.25 -7.25 -18.27
C SER A 214 -3.06 -6.18 -17.20
N THR A 215 -3.04 -6.54 -15.93
CA THR A 215 -3.03 -5.56 -14.82
C THR A 215 -1.89 -5.83 -13.86
N PHE A 216 -1.09 -4.81 -13.59
CA PHE A 216 0.10 -4.89 -12.76
C PHE A 216 0.16 -3.76 -11.75
N LEU A 217 0.57 -4.08 -10.52
CA LEU A 217 1.08 -3.11 -9.56
C LEU A 217 2.54 -3.46 -9.31
N SER A 218 3.46 -2.58 -9.66
CA SER A 218 4.89 -2.83 -9.60
C SER A 218 5.61 -1.91 -8.61
N LYS A 219 6.68 -2.43 -8.03
CA LYS A 219 7.58 -1.69 -7.13
C LYS A 219 6.85 -1.07 -5.93
N THR A 220 5.88 -1.77 -5.36
CA THR A 220 5.18 -1.34 -4.15
C THR A 220 5.82 -1.92 -2.90
N GLU A 221 5.94 -1.12 -1.86
CA GLU A 221 6.28 -1.61 -0.54
C GLU A 221 5.03 -2.18 0.12
N VAL A 222 5.15 -3.34 0.74
CA VAL A 222 4.03 -4.01 1.42
C VAL A 222 4.38 -4.26 2.87
N SER A 223 3.50 -3.88 3.78
CA SER A 223 3.57 -4.25 5.19
C SER A 223 2.28 -4.96 5.58
N ILE A 224 2.41 -6.17 6.10
CA ILE A 224 1.27 -6.99 6.55
C ILE A 224 1.37 -7.15 8.05
N TYR A 225 0.29 -6.86 8.75
CA TYR A 225 0.10 -7.05 10.18
C TYR A 225 -0.97 -8.12 10.39
N PRO A 226 -0.59 -9.41 10.60
CA PRO A 226 -1.53 -10.52 10.66
C PRO A 226 -2.56 -10.41 11.79
N ASN A 227 -2.16 -9.79 12.90
CA ASN A 227 -3.00 -9.59 14.09
C ASN A 227 -3.01 -8.11 14.44
N SER A 228 -3.83 -7.32 13.74
CA SER A 228 -4.01 -5.90 14.10
C SER A 228 -4.81 -5.76 15.40
N THR A 229 -4.81 -4.57 15.97
CA THR A 229 -5.52 -4.23 17.22
C THR A 229 -7.02 -4.59 17.20
N ASN A 230 -7.59 -4.74 16.00
CA ASN A 230 -9.01 -5.07 15.79
C ASN A 230 -9.26 -6.58 15.56
N GLY A 231 -8.22 -7.43 15.64
CA GLY A 231 -8.33 -8.88 15.37
C GLY A 231 -8.40 -9.23 13.88
N ASN A 232 -8.31 -8.25 12.98
CA ASN A 232 -8.25 -8.44 11.53
C ASN A 232 -6.81 -8.31 11.04
N SER A 233 -6.49 -8.92 9.90
CA SER A 233 -5.20 -8.68 9.26
C SER A 233 -5.23 -7.36 8.48
N GLU A 234 -4.21 -6.54 8.67
CA GLU A 234 -4.06 -5.25 8.00
C GLU A 234 -2.93 -5.33 6.98
N ILE A 235 -3.17 -4.79 5.78
CA ILE A 235 -2.19 -4.70 4.70
C ILE A 235 -2.03 -3.23 4.33
N ARG A 236 -0.81 -2.74 4.40
CA ARG A 236 -0.43 -1.40 3.94
C ARG A 236 0.42 -1.52 2.69
N LEU A 237 0.05 -0.77 1.68
CA LEU A 237 0.82 -0.60 0.46
C LEU A 237 1.26 0.85 0.37
N THR A 238 2.53 1.07 0.01
CA THR A 238 3.06 2.42 -0.22
C THR A 238 3.87 2.42 -1.49
N HIS A 239 3.75 3.52 -2.23
CA HIS A 239 4.39 3.69 -3.52
C HIS A 239 3.96 2.62 -4.54
N GLY A 240 4.47 2.71 -5.73
CA GLY A 240 4.21 1.74 -6.79
C GLY A 240 3.54 2.35 -8.01
N THR A 241 3.56 1.61 -9.10
CA THR A 241 2.93 1.99 -10.36
C THR A 241 1.90 0.95 -10.73
N PHE A 242 0.66 1.40 -10.82
CA PHE A 242 -0.44 0.64 -11.36
C PHE A 242 -0.50 0.83 -12.88
N ALA A 243 -0.46 -0.25 -13.62
CA ALA A 243 -0.57 -0.26 -15.07
C ALA A 243 -1.56 -1.33 -15.52
N SER A 244 -2.37 -1.02 -16.50
CA SER A 244 -3.31 -1.94 -17.12
C SER A 244 -3.40 -1.64 -18.61
N THR A 245 -3.67 -2.66 -19.45
CA THR A 245 -3.85 -2.47 -20.89
C THR A 245 -5.01 -1.57 -21.25
N HIS A 246 -6.03 -1.49 -20.38
CA HIS A 246 -7.26 -0.72 -20.64
C HIS A 246 -7.32 0.59 -19.85
N TRP A 247 -6.34 0.88 -19.00
CA TRP A 247 -6.35 2.05 -18.12
C TRP A 247 -5.01 2.76 -18.18
N PRO A 248 -5.00 4.08 -18.08
CA PRO A 248 -3.74 4.83 -18.00
C PRO A 248 -2.97 4.44 -16.75
N SER A 249 -1.65 4.55 -16.83
CA SER A 249 -0.78 4.28 -15.69
C SER A 249 -1.01 5.29 -14.57
N LEU A 250 -1.24 4.78 -13.37
CA LEU A 250 -1.44 5.55 -12.15
C LEU A 250 -0.35 5.20 -11.13
N LYS A 251 0.04 6.18 -10.33
CA LYS A 251 0.96 6.00 -9.22
C LYS A 251 0.16 5.71 -7.96
N LEU A 252 0.46 4.61 -7.30
CA LEU A 252 -0.04 4.34 -5.96
C LEU A 252 0.73 5.22 -4.97
N ASP A 253 0.04 6.07 -4.24
CA ASP A 253 0.60 6.80 -3.11
C ASP A 253 0.58 5.91 -1.87
N ARG A 254 -0.60 5.48 -1.47
CA ARG A 254 -0.81 4.58 -0.33
C ARG A 254 -2.11 3.81 -0.45
N ALA A 255 -2.14 2.63 0.18
CA ALA A 255 -3.37 1.89 0.43
C ALA A 255 -3.36 1.26 1.82
N LEU A 256 -4.50 1.23 2.45
CA LEU A 256 -4.79 0.54 3.69
C LEU A 256 -5.95 -0.41 3.45
N LEU A 257 -5.68 -1.71 3.58
CA LEU A 257 -6.63 -2.78 3.37
C LEU A 257 -6.77 -3.57 4.68
N GLU A 258 -7.99 -3.99 5.01
CA GLU A 258 -8.27 -4.91 6.12
C GLU A 258 -8.89 -6.20 5.56
N LEU A 259 -8.36 -7.34 5.97
CA LEU A 259 -8.94 -8.64 5.64
C LEU A 259 -9.99 -8.99 6.68
N ARG A 260 -11.25 -9.09 6.27
CA ARG A 260 -12.39 -9.44 7.13
C ARG A 260 -13.01 -10.76 6.68
N GLY A 261 -12.49 -11.85 7.18
CA GLY A 261 -12.93 -13.19 6.74
C GLY A 261 -12.56 -13.43 5.28
N GLN A 262 -13.56 -13.46 4.40
CA GLN A 262 -13.38 -13.65 2.95
C GLN A 262 -13.43 -12.33 2.16
N ASP A 263 -13.75 -11.24 2.82
CA ASP A 263 -13.86 -9.92 2.20
C ASP A 263 -12.62 -9.08 2.47
N VAL A 264 -12.31 -8.16 1.58
CA VAL A 264 -11.24 -7.18 1.72
C VAL A 264 -11.86 -5.79 1.82
N GLU A 265 -11.76 -5.17 2.97
CA GLU A 265 -12.15 -3.77 3.13
C GLU A 265 -11.00 -2.87 2.67
N VAL A 266 -11.27 -2.07 1.67
CA VAL A 266 -10.41 -0.97 1.24
C VAL A 266 -10.74 0.24 2.12
N VAL A 267 -10.01 0.40 3.22
CA VAL A 267 -10.20 1.54 4.14
C VAL A 267 -9.83 2.84 3.45
N SER A 268 -8.71 2.81 2.73
CA SER A 268 -8.28 3.90 1.86
C SER A 268 -7.32 3.39 0.79
N LEU A 269 -7.49 3.88 -0.43
CA LEU A 269 -6.56 3.68 -1.53
C LEU A 269 -6.43 5.02 -2.25
N THR A 270 -5.23 5.57 -2.31
CA THR A 270 -4.96 6.86 -2.95
C THR A 270 -4.06 6.66 -4.16
N LEU A 271 -4.54 7.12 -5.31
CA LEU A 271 -3.84 7.08 -6.59
C LEU A 271 -3.56 8.49 -7.08
N GLN A 272 -2.46 8.66 -7.81
CA GLN A 272 -2.05 9.88 -8.48
C GLN A 272 -1.79 9.61 -9.96
N HIS A 273 -1.78 10.63 -10.78
CA HIS A 273 -1.30 10.49 -12.14
C HIS A 273 0.20 10.18 -12.17
N ALA A 274 0.65 9.31 -13.09
CA ALA A 274 2.05 8.85 -13.12
C ALA A 274 3.06 9.99 -13.32
N LYS A 275 2.68 11.07 -14.02
CA LYS A 275 3.54 12.22 -14.36
C LYS A 275 3.18 13.51 -13.61
N ASP A 276 2.10 13.53 -12.84
CA ASP A 276 1.63 14.73 -12.15
C ASP A 276 1.04 14.34 -10.77
N ASP A 277 1.68 14.79 -9.71
CA ASP A 277 1.35 14.47 -8.31
C ASP A 277 0.38 15.47 -7.65
N ARG A 278 -0.07 16.50 -8.39
CA ARG A 278 -0.93 17.57 -7.84
C ARG A 278 -2.38 17.16 -7.61
N GLY A 279 -2.82 16.02 -8.15
CA GLY A 279 -4.20 15.56 -8.02
C GLY A 279 -4.28 14.11 -7.58
N THR A 280 -5.33 13.77 -6.84
CA THR A 280 -5.53 12.43 -6.28
C THR A 280 -6.89 11.86 -6.63
N ILE A 281 -6.94 10.52 -6.74
CA ILE A 281 -8.16 9.73 -6.65
C ILE A 281 -8.08 8.88 -5.40
N SER A 282 -9.10 8.98 -4.57
CA SER A 282 -9.25 8.15 -3.38
C SER A 282 -10.39 7.15 -3.57
N LEU A 283 -10.14 5.90 -3.16
CA LEU A 283 -11.08 4.79 -3.24
C LEU A 283 -11.27 4.20 -1.85
N ASN A 284 -12.52 3.86 -1.49
CA ASN A 284 -12.84 3.11 -0.28
C ASN A 284 -14.08 2.23 -0.51
N GLY A 285 -14.18 1.13 0.24
CA GLY A 285 -15.32 0.20 0.12
C GLY A 285 -14.90 -1.25 0.34
N THR A 286 -15.71 -2.19 -0.10
CA THR A 286 -15.47 -3.62 0.13
C THR A 286 -15.31 -4.36 -1.19
N LEU A 287 -14.28 -5.20 -1.25
CA LEU A 287 -14.04 -6.14 -2.33
C LEU A 287 -14.42 -7.56 -1.89
N HIS A 288 -15.01 -8.33 -2.80
CA HIS A 288 -15.40 -9.72 -2.60
C HIS A 288 -14.58 -10.64 -3.53
N PRO A 289 -13.26 -10.82 -3.29
CA PRO A 289 -12.37 -11.46 -4.25
C PRO A 289 -12.62 -12.94 -4.45
N LEU A 290 -13.32 -13.60 -3.51
CA LEU A 290 -13.54 -15.05 -3.52
C LEU A 290 -14.91 -15.47 -4.06
N THR A 291 -15.82 -14.52 -4.27
CA THR A 291 -17.19 -14.80 -4.71
C THR A 291 -17.45 -14.16 -6.06
N VAL A 292 -17.74 -15.02 -7.05
CA VAL A 292 -18.13 -14.56 -8.41
C VAL A 292 -19.57 -14.02 -8.43
N ASP A 293 -20.36 -14.31 -7.40
CA ASP A 293 -21.79 -13.94 -7.31
C ASP A 293 -22.04 -12.60 -6.64
N ARG A 294 -21.00 -11.96 -6.13
CA ARG A 294 -21.10 -10.65 -5.46
C ARG A 294 -20.23 -9.62 -6.19
N ASP A 295 -20.86 -8.54 -6.59
CA ASP A 295 -20.17 -7.40 -7.15
C ASP A 295 -19.44 -6.64 -6.03
N SER A 296 -18.24 -6.19 -6.35
CA SER A 296 -17.45 -5.33 -5.48
C SER A 296 -17.64 -3.87 -5.90
N THR A 297 -17.85 -2.98 -4.95
CA THR A 297 -18.04 -1.57 -5.23
C THR A 297 -17.19 -0.71 -4.30
N LEU A 298 -16.41 0.16 -4.90
CA LEU A 298 -15.62 1.17 -4.21
C LEU A 298 -16.19 2.55 -4.50
N SER A 299 -16.37 3.36 -3.49
CA SER A 299 -16.64 4.79 -3.64
C SER A 299 -15.43 5.50 -4.20
N VAL A 300 -15.63 6.43 -5.12
CA VAL A 300 -14.57 7.17 -5.81
C VAL A 300 -14.66 8.65 -5.46
N LYS A 301 -13.53 9.24 -5.09
CA LYS A 301 -13.38 10.68 -4.89
C LYS A 301 -12.16 11.18 -5.65
N ALA A 302 -12.36 12.07 -6.60
CA ALA A 302 -11.29 12.78 -7.30
C ALA A 302 -11.12 14.18 -6.69
N GLU A 303 -9.90 14.61 -6.50
CA GLU A 303 -9.51 15.95 -6.03
C GLU A 303 -8.40 16.49 -6.94
N SER A 304 -8.68 17.56 -7.65
CA SER A 304 -7.79 18.20 -8.62
C SER A 304 -7.14 17.22 -9.62
N PHE A 305 -7.86 16.16 -9.96
CA PHE A 305 -7.31 15.08 -10.77
C PHE A 305 -7.35 15.41 -12.26
N LEU A 306 -6.34 14.98 -13.01
CA LEU A 306 -6.29 15.20 -14.45
C LEU A 306 -7.37 14.37 -15.16
N LEU A 307 -8.33 15.03 -15.82
CA LEU A 307 -9.38 14.38 -16.61
C LEU A 307 -8.80 13.49 -17.73
N PRO A 308 -7.75 13.88 -18.46
CA PRO A 308 -7.04 13.02 -19.42
C PRO A 308 -6.67 11.64 -18.89
N SER A 309 -6.23 11.55 -17.64
CA SER A 309 -5.86 10.28 -17.00
C SER A 309 -7.04 9.34 -16.76
N LEU A 310 -8.25 9.84 -16.78
CA LEU A 310 -9.47 9.05 -16.62
C LEU A 310 -10.07 8.65 -17.95
N VAL A 311 -10.03 9.55 -18.93
CA VAL A 311 -10.59 9.32 -20.27
C VAL A 311 -9.62 8.60 -21.22
N GLY A 312 -8.33 8.51 -20.87
CA GLY A 312 -7.31 7.82 -21.66
C GLY A 312 -6.94 8.54 -22.97
N GLU A 313 -5.99 7.95 -23.70
CA GLU A 313 -5.37 8.54 -24.89
C GLU A 313 -6.36 8.90 -25.99
N ASP A 314 -7.46 8.17 -26.11
CA ASP A 314 -8.45 8.36 -27.18
C ASP A 314 -9.25 9.65 -27.04
N LEU A 315 -9.56 10.07 -25.80
CA LEU A 315 -10.30 11.31 -25.54
C LEU A 315 -9.44 12.46 -24.98
N GLU A 316 -8.21 12.19 -24.50
CA GLU A 316 -7.35 13.24 -23.95
C GLU A 316 -7.02 14.36 -24.94
N ARG A 317 -7.02 14.03 -26.25
CA ARG A 317 -6.78 15.00 -27.31
C ARG A 317 -7.96 15.98 -27.51
N PHE A 318 -9.15 15.60 -27.06
CA PHE A 318 -10.37 16.41 -27.24
C PHE A 318 -10.74 17.20 -25.99
N ILE A 319 -10.43 16.69 -24.79
CA ILE A 319 -10.80 17.34 -23.54
C ILE A 319 -9.64 17.22 -22.54
N SER A 320 -9.32 18.32 -21.92
CA SER A 320 -8.27 18.38 -20.89
C SER A 320 -8.67 19.32 -19.76
N GLY A 321 -8.03 19.14 -18.61
CA GLY A 321 -8.28 19.94 -17.41
C GLY A 321 -8.22 19.13 -16.13
N ARG A 322 -8.52 19.78 -14.99
CA ARG A 322 -8.56 19.14 -13.69
C ARG A 322 -9.96 19.15 -13.13
N VAL A 323 -10.33 18.02 -12.53
CA VAL A 323 -11.69 17.80 -12.04
C VAL A 323 -11.69 17.38 -10.58
N ASP A 324 -12.75 17.78 -9.90
CA ASP A 324 -13.16 17.34 -8.59
C ASP A 324 -14.44 16.51 -8.71
N THR A 325 -14.61 15.57 -7.80
CA THR A 325 -15.87 14.83 -7.69
C THR A 325 -17.00 15.76 -7.26
N LYS A 326 -18.12 15.72 -7.96
CA LYS A 326 -19.33 16.40 -7.55
C LYS A 326 -19.91 15.76 -6.29
N SER A 327 -20.30 16.57 -5.30
CA SER A 327 -20.59 16.15 -3.92
C SER A 327 -21.76 15.16 -3.72
N SER A 328 -22.43 14.68 -4.76
CA SER A 328 -23.46 13.65 -4.66
C SER A 328 -22.82 12.26 -4.54
N ALA A 329 -22.49 11.84 -3.34
CA ALA A 329 -21.75 10.62 -3.02
C ALA A 329 -22.34 9.29 -3.52
N LYS A 330 -23.55 9.27 -4.07
CA LYS A 330 -24.22 8.02 -4.52
C LYS A 330 -23.92 7.61 -5.96
N SER A 331 -23.35 8.51 -6.76
CA SER A 331 -23.13 8.29 -8.19
C SER A 331 -21.69 7.94 -8.55
N ASN A 332 -20.74 8.08 -7.61
CA ASN A 332 -19.31 7.97 -7.89
C ASN A 332 -18.78 6.64 -7.38
N TYR A 333 -18.57 5.71 -8.27
CA TYR A 333 -18.13 4.37 -7.90
C TYR A 333 -17.24 3.73 -8.96
N LEU A 334 -16.38 2.85 -8.48
CA LEU A 334 -15.69 1.84 -9.26
C LEU A 334 -16.27 0.49 -8.88
N SER A 335 -16.94 -0.19 -9.80
CA SER A 335 -17.43 -1.55 -9.57
C SER A 335 -16.56 -2.58 -10.27
N PHE A 336 -16.48 -3.74 -9.66
CA PHE A 336 -15.92 -4.94 -10.23
C PHE A 336 -17.01 -6.01 -10.26
N GLU A 337 -17.44 -6.35 -11.45
CA GLU A 337 -18.50 -7.33 -11.74
C GLU A 337 -17.88 -8.57 -12.41
N PRO A 338 -17.54 -9.63 -11.64
CA PRO A 338 -16.75 -10.75 -12.17
C PRO A 338 -17.39 -11.49 -13.34
N LYS A 339 -18.74 -11.50 -13.39
CA LYS A 339 -19.50 -12.17 -14.45
C LYS A 339 -19.75 -11.30 -15.68
N ALA A 340 -19.51 -10.00 -15.59
CA ALA A 340 -19.75 -9.08 -16.70
C ALA A 340 -18.70 -9.26 -17.80
N LYS A 341 -19.10 -8.99 -19.04
CA LYS A 341 -18.21 -8.95 -20.20
C LYS A 341 -17.12 -7.87 -20.04
N SER A 342 -17.46 -6.79 -19.34
CA SER A 342 -16.55 -5.72 -18.93
C SER A 342 -16.54 -5.67 -17.39
N PRO A 343 -15.60 -6.35 -16.73
CA PRO A 343 -15.66 -6.56 -15.28
C PRO A 343 -15.42 -5.28 -14.48
N ILE A 344 -14.79 -4.27 -15.05
CA ILE A 344 -14.46 -3.02 -14.36
C ILE A 344 -15.25 -1.87 -14.95
N LYS A 345 -16.00 -1.16 -14.11
CA LYS A 345 -16.80 0.00 -14.49
C LYS A 345 -16.55 1.16 -13.54
N LEU A 346 -16.17 2.30 -14.10
CA LEU A 346 -16.06 3.57 -13.38
C LEU A 346 -17.21 4.48 -13.77
N VAL A 347 -17.87 5.06 -12.77
CA VAL A 347 -18.80 6.17 -12.92
C VAL A 347 -18.33 7.31 -12.02
N LEU A 348 -18.18 8.49 -12.60
CA LEU A 348 -17.72 9.68 -11.90
C LEU A 348 -18.46 10.91 -12.38
N ASP A 349 -19.24 11.50 -11.50
CA ASP A 349 -19.80 12.84 -11.68
C ASP A 349 -18.77 13.86 -11.27
N TRP A 350 -18.37 14.70 -12.18
CA TRP A 350 -17.26 15.63 -11.98
C TRP A 350 -17.65 17.09 -12.23
N THR A 351 -16.91 17.98 -11.61
CA THR A 351 -16.90 19.41 -11.89
C THR A 351 -15.45 19.88 -12.05
N ASN A 352 -15.22 21.03 -12.67
CA ASN A 352 -13.87 21.59 -12.72
C ASN A 352 -13.38 21.93 -11.32
N SER A 353 -12.09 21.69 -11.08
CA SER A 353 -11.44 22.05 -9.82
C SER A 353 -11.31 23.57 -9.67
N ILE A 354 -11.22 24.01 -8.42
CA ILE A 354 -11.02 25.42 -8.10
C ILE A 354 -9.78 25.95 -8.83
N ASN A 355 -9.91 27.11 -9.49
CA ASN A 355 -8.86 27.74 -10.30
C ASN A 355 -8.36 26.87 -11.47
N SER A 356 -9.17 25.93 -11.93
CA SER A 356 -8.91 25.10 -13.10
C SER A 356 -9.92 25.41 -14.20
N GLN A 357 -9.52 25.12 -15.42
CA GLN A 357 -10.37 25.22 -16.59
C GLN A 357 -10.43 23.86 -17.31
N ILE A 358 -11.50 23.65 -18.05
CA ILE A 358 -11.62 22.54 -18.98
C ILE A 358 -11.41 23.09 -20.39
N ASP A 359 -10.41 22.58 -21.07
CA ASP A 359 -10.11 22.94 -22.45
C ASP A 359 -10.66 21.88 -23.40
N ILE A 360 -11.16 22.30 -24.53
CA ILE A 360 -11.57 21.44 -25.62
C ILE A 360 -10.75 21.75 -26.86
N SER A 361 -10.40 20.73 -27.63
CA SER A 361 -9.60 20.87 -28.85
C SER A 361 -9.91 19.77 -29.87
N ASN A 362 -9.42 19.93 -31.09
CA ASN A 362 -9.41 18.92 -32.15
C ASN A 362 -10.80 18.45 -32.66
N PHE A 363 -11.89 19.08 -32.25
CA PHE A 363 -13.18 18.85 -32.90
C PHE A 363 -13.28 19.68 -34.18
N PRO A 364 -13.80 19.13 -35.31
CA PRO A 364 -13.85 19.84 -36.59
C PRO A 364 -14.71 21.11 -36.55
N PHE A 365 -15.78 21.13 -35.74
CA PHE A 365 -16.64 22.32 -35.60
C PHE A 365 -15.87 23.54 -35.05
N LEU A 366 -14.83 23.34 -34.24
CA LEU A 366 -14.03 24.43 -33.71
C LEU A 366 -13.33 25.22 -34.83
N TYR A 367 -12.79 24.51 -35.80
CA TYR A 367 -12.18 25.13 -36.99
C TYR A 367 -13.20 25.96 -37.79
N THR A 368 -14.42 25.46 -37.96
CA THR A 368 -15.50 26.20 -38.63
C THR A 368 -15.93 27.43 -37.84
N LEU A 369 -15.95 27.34 -36.48
CA LEU A 369 -16.21 28.51 -35.62
C LEU A 369 -15.14 29.57 -35.75
N VAL A 370 -13.84 29.20 -35.76
CA VAL A 370 -12.73 30.14 -36.00
C VAL A 370 -12.93 30.90 -37.30
N GLN A 371 -13.24 30.17 -38.37
CA GLN A 371 -13.47 30.79 -39.67
C GLN A 371 -14.68 31.72 -39.67
N ALA A 372 -15.78 31.33 -39.06
CA ALA A 372 -17.04 32.08 -39.06
C ALA A 372 -16.98 33.33 -38.17
N THR A 373 -16.29 33.26 -37.03
CA THR A 373 -16.16 34.34 -36.05
C THR A 373 -14.87 35.16 -36.18
N GLN A 374 -13.85 34.64 -36.87
CA GLN A 374 -12.50 35.17 -36.95
C GLN A 374 -11.85 35.37 -35.56
N ASP A 375 -12.23 34.55 -34.58
CA ASP A 375 -11.70 34.55 -33.24
C ASP A 375 -10.92 33.26 -32.96
N SER A 376 -9.60 33.38 -32.79
CA SER A 376 -8.68 32.24 -32.52
C SER A 376 -8.93 31.57 -31.18
N TRP A 377 -9.69 32.19 -30.27
CA TRP A 377 -10.07 31.56 -29.01
C TRP A 377 -10.80 30.23 -29.22
N PHE A 378 -11.55 30.10 -30.33
CA PHE A 378 -12.24 28.86 -30.69
C PHE A 378 -11.33 27.73 -31.19
N GLU A 379 -10.03 27.95 -31.40
CA GLU A 379 -9.09 26.86 -31.69
C GLU A 379 -8.96 25.91 -30.48
N ARG A 380 -8.99 26.50 -29.27
CA ARG A 380 -8.93 25.80 -28.00
C ARG A 380 -9.75 26.54 -26.94
N PRO A 381 -11.07 26.41 -26.98
CA PRO A 381 -11.93 27.07 -26.00
C PRO A 381 -11.72 26.52 -24.60
N SER A 382 -11.63 27.44 -23.64
CA SER A 382 -11.41 27.18 -22.23
C SER A 382 -12.63 27.52 -21.41
N PHE A 383 -13.14 26.58 -20.62
CA PHE A 383 -14.34 26.73 -19.82
C PHE A 383 -13.98 26.86 -18.34
N GLN A 384 -14.17 28.07 -17.80
CA GLN A 384 -13.80 28.42 -16.43
C GLN A 384 -15.01 28.67 -15.53
N SER A 385 -16.13 29.15 -16.10
CA SER A 385 -17.27 29.60 -15.29
C SER A 385 -18.05 28.45 -14.69
N GLN A 386 -18.28 27.43 -15.46
CA GLN A 386 -18.93 26.19 -15.06
C GLN A 386 -18.47 25.07 -15.99
N SER A 387 -18.07 23.95 -15.42
CA SER A 387 -17.72 22.77 -16.20
C SER A 387 -18.05 21.54 -15.37
N GLU A 388 -18.99 20.75 -15.86
CA GLU A 388 -19.43 19.54 -15.19
C GLU A 388 -19.83 18.47 -16.20
N GLY A 389 -19.86 17.22 -15.74
CA GLY A 389 -20.31 16.10 -16.55
C GLY A 389 -20.22 14.79 -15.77
N THR A 390 -20.64 13.72 -16.40
CA THR A 390 -20.52 12.36 -15.90
C THR A 390 -19.60 11.58 -16.83
N LEU A 391 -18.51 11.04 -16.29
CA LEU A 391 -17.66 10.07 -16.95
C LEU A 391 -18.17 8.67 -16.64
N ARG A 392 -18.37 7.88 -17.69
CA ARG A 392 -18.57 6.43 -17.60
C ARG A 392 -17.47 5.73 -18.40
N ARG A 393 -16.80 4.78 -17.79
CA ARG A 393 -15.77 3.99 -18.44
C ARG A 393 -15.95 2.50 -18.14
N GLU A 394 -15.99 1.70 -19.18
CA GLU A 394 -16.09 0.24 -19.12
C GLU A 394 -15.02 -0.33 -20.06
N ASN A 395 -13.87 -0.72 -19.51
CA ASN A 395 -12.67 -1.09 -20.28
C ASN A 395 -12.30 0.02 -21.31
N ASP A 396 -12.40 -0.29 -22.61
CA ASP A 396 -12.09 0.63 -23.72
C ASP A 396 -13.27 1.47 -24.16
N ARG A 397 -14.44 1.29 -23.55
CA ARG A 397 -15.61 2.14 -23.83
C ARG A 397 -15.63 3.30 -22.86
N ILE A 398 -15.67 4.50 -23.39
CA ILE A 398 -15.65 5.73 -22.60
C ILE A 398 -16.79 6.61 -23.05
N ALA A 399 -17.56 7.13 -22.12
CA ALA A 399 -18.62 8.08 -22.40
C ALA A 399 -18.56 9.27 -21.42
N LEU A 400 -18.57 10.46 -21.97
CA LEU A 400 -18.81 11.71 -21.26
C LEU A 400 -20.26 12.12 -21.54
N THR A 401 -21.09 12.15 -20.53
CA THR A 401 -22.52 12.48 -20.63
C THR A 401 -22.87 13.65 -19.72
N GLY A 402 -23.99 14.33 -20.00
CA GLY A 402 -24.39 15.47 -19.20
C GLY A 402 -23.34 16.59 -19.17
N LEU A 403 -22.54 16.68 -20.23
CA LEU A 403 -21.58 17.77 -20.36
C LEU A 403 -22.32 19.10 -20.30
N ASN A 404 -21.84 20.00 -19.46
CA ASN A 404 -22.29 21.36 -19.33
C ASN A 404 -21.10 22.27 -19.04
N LEU A 405 -20.51 22.81 -20.11
CA LEU A 405 -19.30 23.61 -20.07
C LEU A 405 -19.65 25.02 -20.48
N VAL A 406 -19.35 26.00 -19.63
CA VAL A 406 -19.74 27.39 -19.87
C VAL A 406 -18.58 28.33 -19.61
N THR A 407 -18.29 29.21 -20.58
CA THR A 407 -17.54 30.44 -20.38
C THR A 407 -18.47 31.61 -20.69
N ARG A 408 -18.86 32.34 -19.65
CA ARG A 408 -19.81 33.46 -19.77
C ARG A 408 -19.35 34.48 -20.80
N GLY A 409 -20.26 34.87 -21.69
CA GLY A 409 -19.99 35.82 -22.75
C GLY A 409 -19.13 35.29 -23.92
N ARG A 410 -18.78 33.99 -23.92
CA ARG A 410 -17.97 33.39 -24.98
C ARG A 410 -18.66 32.18 -25.61
N MET A 411 -18.81 31.08 -24.85
CA MET A 411 -19.34 29.83 -25.38
C MET A 411 -19.96 28.98 -24.29
N GLY A 412 -21.03 28.29 -24.64
CA GLY A 412 -21.59 27.14 -23.94
C GLY A 412 -21.42 25.87 -24.76
N LEU A 413 -21.20 24.72 -24.11
CA LEU A 413 -21.17 23.41 -24.74
C LEU A 413 -21.89 22.42 -23.83
N LYS A 414 -22.96 21.80 -24.34
CA LYS A 414 -23.73 20.77 -23.63
C LYS A 414 -23.79 19.51 -24.48
N GLY A 415 -24.02 18.34 -23.82
CA GLY A 415 -24.30 17.12 -24.57
C GLY A 415 -23.54 15.89 -24.11
N LYS A 416 -23.24 15.02 -25.05
CA LYS A 416 -22.57 13.74 -24.80
C LYS A 416 -21.56 13.40 -25.89
N VAL A 417 -20.48 12.72 -25.48
CA VAL A 417 -19.44 12.20 -26.38
C VAL A 417 -19.10 10.80 -25.91
N SER A 418 -18.94 9.85 -26.82
CA SER A 418 -18.54 8.48 -26.51
C SER A 418 -17.56 7.93 -27.53
N VAL A 419 -16.69 7.06 -27.05
CA VAL A 419 -15.73 6.28 -27.84
C VAL A 419 -15.90 4.81 -27.47
N ASP A 420 -15.99 3.95 -28.48
CA ASP A 420 -16.05 2.51 -28.29
C ASP A 420 -14.66 1.86 -28.34
N GLY A 421 -14.61 0.53 -28.15
CA GLY A 421 -13.34 -0.23 -28.16
C GLY A 421 -12.65 -0.29 -29.55
N GLU A 422 -13.32 0.14 -30.61
CA GLU A 422 -12.77 0.25 -31.98
C GLU A 422 -12.34 1.68 -32.31
N LYS A 423 -12.35 2.57 -31.31
CA LYS A 423 -12.06 4.01 -31.42
C LYS A 423 -13.07 4.80 -32.26
N ASN A 424 -14.27 4.27 -32.47
CA ASN A 424 -15.32 5.03 -33.12
C ASN A 424 -15.84 6.11 -32.17
N LEU A 425 -15.82 7.35 -32.66
CA LEU A 425 -16.32 8.53 -32.00
C LEU A 425 -17.79 8.71 -32.35
N SER A 426 -18.62 8.92 -31.34
CA SER A 426 -20.03 9.28 -31.54
C SER A 426 -20.48 10.26 -30.47
N GLY A 427 -21.50 11.07 -30.78
CA GLY A 427 -22.00 12.02 -29.80
C GLY A 427 -22.98 13.01 -30.40
N GLU A 428 -23.58 13.77 -29.48
CA GLU A 428 -24.47 14.91 -29.81
C GLU A 428 -24.07 16.05 -28.87
N LEU A 429 -23.70 17.16 -29.48
CA LEU A 429 -23.29 18.35 -28.75
C LEU A 429 -24.21 19.52 -29.14
N GLN A 430 -24.54 20.35 -28.17
CA GLN A 430 -25.16 21.64 -28.35
C GLN A 430 -24.12 22.73 -28.14
N ILE A 431 -23.88 23.54 -29.15
CA ILE A 431 -22.97 24.67 -29.11
C ILE A 431 -23.78 25.93 -28.86
N GLY A 432 -23.45 26.68 -27.82
CA GLY A 432 -24.09 27.94 -27.48
C GLY A 432 -23.15 29.12 -27.73
N LEU A 433 -23.62 30.11 -28.50
CA LEU A 433 -22.89 31.38 -28.67
C LEU A 433 -23.76 32.54 -28.18
N PRO A 434 -23.16 33.62 -27.59
CA PRO A 434 -23.90 34.82 -27.24
C PRO A 434 -24.54 35.47 -28.47
N ASP A 435 -25.74 35.99 -28.34
CA ASP A 435 -26.47 36.68 -29.43
C ASP A 435 -25.63 37.85 -30.03
N SER A 436 -24.92 38.59 -29.17
CA SER A 436 -24.03 39.66 -29.61
C SER A 436 -22.90 39.16 -30.55
N MET A 437 -22.36 37.98 -30.28
CA MET A 437 -21.31 37.40 -31.09
C MET A 437 -21.85 36.92 -32.43
N ILE A 438 -23.03 36.28 -32.43
CA ILE A 438 -23.69 35.82 -33.67
C ILE A 438 -24.00 36.98 -34.58
N ARG A 439 -24.52 38.10 -34.05
CA ARG A 439 -24.86 39.30 -34.82
C ARG A 439 -23.65 40.07 -35.32
N SER A 440 -22.54 40.04 -34.56
CA SER A 440 -21.26 40.69 -34.94
C SER A 440 -20.41 39.88 -35.85
N ALA A 441 -20.71 38.58 -36.03
CA ALA A 441 -19.95 37.68 -36.87
C ALA A 441 -19.93 38.15 -38.35
N ALA A 442 -18.83 37.96 -39.03
CA ALA A 442 -18.67 38.32 -40.44
C ALA A 442 -19.66 37.54 -41.35
N SER A 443 -20.22 36.43 -40.87
CA SER A 443 -21.06 35.53 -41.60
C SER A 443 -22.50 35.57 -41.12
N GLN A 444 -23.44 35.94 -41.99
CA GLN A 444 -24.87 35.85 -41.70
C GLN A 444 -25.39 34.40 -41.55
N GLN A 445 -24.63 33.42 -42.00
CA GLN A 445 -24.97 31.99 -41.92
C GLN A 445 -25.07 31.51 -40.47
N LEU A 446 -24.24 32.04 -39.53
CA LEU A 446 -24.39 31.72 -38.12
C LEU A 446 -25.77 32.08 -37.58
N ASN A 447 -26.34 33.23 -37.99
CA ASN A 447 -27.63 33.67 -37.52
C ASN A 447 -28.79 32.75 -38.02
N GLN A 448 -28.58 32.00 -39.10
CA GLN A 448 -29.56 31.09 -39.66
C GLN A 448 -29.54 29.69 -39.03
N ILE A 449 -28.37 29.22 -38.51
CA ILE A 449 -28.27 27.88 -37.94
C ILE A 449 -28.48 27.84 -36.44
N PHE A 450 -28.23 28.97 -35.73
CA PHE A 450 -28.49 29.05 -34.30
C PHE A 450 -29.96 29.41 -34.06
N GLU A 451 -30.59 28.72 -33.07
CA GLU A 451 -31.95 28.99 -32.64
C GLU A 451 -32.15 30.47 -32.32
N GLU A 452 -33.34 31.02 -32.62
CA GLU A 452 -33.62 32.43 -32.38
C GLU A 452 -33.74 32.74 -30.87
N ASP A 453 -34.28 31.80 -30.09
CA ASP A 453 -34.48 31.96 -28.67
C ASP A 453 -33.17 31.83 -27.89
N SER A 454 -32.89 32.80 -27.02
CA SER A 454 -31.72 32.78 -26.15
C SER A 454 -32.07 32.09 -24.83
N ILE A 455 -31.38 30.98 -24.53
CA ILE A 455 -31.50 30.25 -23.27
C ILE A 455 -30.16 30.46 -22.50
N GLU A 456 -30.24 30.92 -21.26
CA GLU A 456 -29.07 31.19 -20.40
C GLU A 456 -28.08 32.20 -21.03
N GLY A 457 -28.53 33.07 -21.90
CA GLY A 457 -27.71 34.07 -22.58
C GLY A 457 -26.97 33.56 -23.83
N PHE A 458 -27.30 32.37 -24.30
CA PHE A 458 -26.76 31.75 -25.50
C PHE A 458 -27.90 31.36 -26.46
N ARG A 459 -27.64 31.50 -27.74
CA ARG A 459 -28.39 30.82 -28.80
C ARG A 459 -27.70 29.51 -29.13
N TRP A 460 -28.44 28.44 -29.37
CA TRP A 460 -27.90 27.08 -29.44
C TRP A 460 -28.04 26.49 -30.83
N VAL A 461 -27.12 25.59 -31.17
CA VAL A 461 -27.19 24.71 -32.35
C VAL A 461 -26.78 23.32 -31.94
N THR A 462 -27.48 22.31 -32.41
CA THR A 462 -27.19 20.90 -32.17
C THR A 462 -26.35 20.32 -33.31
N ILE A 463 -25.28 19.64 -32.96
CA ILE A 463 -24.38 18.94 -33.90
C ILE A 463 -24.23 17.48 -33.52
N ARG A 464 -23.97 16.64 -34.53
CA ARG A 464 -23.68 15.22 -34.36
C ARG A 464 -22.24 14.93 -34.66
N LEU A 465 -21.61 14.16 -33.75
CA LEU A 465 -20.23 13.69 -33.89
C LEU A 465 -20.24 12.27 -34.46
N SER A 466 -19.27 11.97 -35.30
CA SER A 466 -19.07 10.67 -35.93
C SER A 466 -17.61 10.47 -36.34
N GLY A 467 -17.29 9.35 -36.97
CA GLY A 467 -15.93 9.02 -37.40
C GLY A 467 -15.15 8.28 -36.32
N THR A 468 -13.86 8.49 -36.28
CA THR A 468 -12.94 7.88 -35.30
C THR A 468 -12.20 8.95 -34.49
N THR A 469 -11.58 8.57 -33.39
CA THR A 469 -10.75 9.50 -32.61
C THR A 469 -9.60 10.08 -33.42
N ASP A 470 -9.10 9.35 -34.43
CA ASP A 470 -8.03 9.84 -35.31
C ASP A 470 -8.55 10.68 -36.49
N ALA A 471 -9.78 10.47 -36.90
CA ALA A 471 -10.44 11.19 -37.97
C ALA A 471 -11.87 11.60 -37.54
N PRO A 472 -12.00 12.55 -36.59
CA PRO A 472 -13.30 13.00 -36.10
C PRO A 472 -14.06 13.74 -37.21
N LYS A 473 -15.38 13.58 -37.20
CA LYS A 473 -16.29 14.26 -38.13
C LYS A 473 -17.46 14.85 -37.33
N ASP A 474 -17.98 15.95 -37.81
CA ASP A 474 -19.25 16.51 -37.34
C ASP A 474 -20.06 17.10 -38.53
N ASP A 475 -21.31 17.36 -38.28
CA ASP A 475 -22.24 17.93 -39.30
C ASP A 475 -22.33 19.48 -39.23
N PHE A 476 -21.58 20.15 -38.36
CA PHE A 476 -21.65 21.60 -38.18
C PHE A 476 -21.27 22.35 -39.47
N ARG A 477 -20.20 21.89 -40.14
CA ARG A 477 -19.76 22.49 -41.41
C ARG A 477 -20.82 22.36 -42.49
N GLU A 478 -21.51 21.23 -42.54
CA GLU A 478 -22.60 20.98 -43.51
C GLU A 478 -23.80 21.89 -43.23
N GLN A 479 -24.19 21.99 -41.96
CA GLN A 479 -25.24 22.91 -41.53
C GLN A 479 -24.88 24.37 -41.89
N TYR A 480 -23.66 24.78 -41.57
CA TYR A 480 -23.14 26.12 -41.85
C TYR A 480 -23.11 26.43 -43.33
N SER A 481 -22.63 25.51 -44.16
CA SER A 481 -22.54 25.68 -45.61
C SER A 481 -23.88 25.53 -46.32
N GLY A 482 -24.82 24.80 -45.69
CA GLY A 482 -26.20 24.60 -46.19
C GLY A 482 -27.13 25.73 -45.82
N ALA A 483 -26.74 26.59 -44.87
CA ALA A 483 -27.55 27.74 -44.47
C ALA A 483 -27.84 28.66 -45.70
N GLY A 484 -29.13 28.89 -45.97
CA GLY A 484 -29.56 29.65 -47.14
C GLY A 484 -29.92 28.82 -48.39
N ARG A 485 -29.81 27.47 -48.32
CA ARG A 485 -30.38 26.60 -49.38
C ARG A 485 -31.78 26.14 -48.98
N PRO A 486 -32.78 26.08 -49.88
CA PRO A 486 -34.12 25.60 -49.56
C PRO A 486 -34.04 24.12 -49.10
N GLU A 487 -34.75 23.81 -48.02
CA GLU A 487 -34.80 22.48 -47.40
C GLU A 487 -35.13 21.36 -48.43
N LYS A 488 -34.19 20.43 -48.61
CA LYS A 488 -34.53 19.07 -49.04
C LYS A 488 -34.97 18.28 -47.83
N LYS A 489 -36.22 17.86 -47.77
CA LYS A 489 -36.74 16.96 -46.76
C LYS A 489 -35.80 15.76 -46.61
N GLN A 490 -35.28 15.58 -45.44
CA GLN A 490 -34.36 14.48 -45.09
C GLN A 490 -35.21 13.31 -44.56
N ASP A 491 -35.08 12.15 -45.19
CA ASP A 491 -35.73 10.91 -44.77
C ASP A 491 -35.20 10.45 -43.39
N ASP A 492 -36.15 9.99 -42.57
CA ASP A 492 -35.95 9.51 -41.20
C ASP A 492 -34.85 8.42 -41.07
N TYR A 493 -33.69 8.79 -40.63
CA TYR A 493 -32.75 7.83 -40.08
C TYR A 493 -33.13 7.47 -38.63
N LYS A 494 -33.55 6.21 -38.43
CA LYS A 494 -33.80 5.65 -37.09
C LYS A 494 -32.52 5.74 -36.24
N THR A 495 -32.55 6.62 -35.27
CA THR A 495 -31.52 6.76 -34.24
C THR A 495 -31.60 5.57 -33.28
N SER A 496 -30.64 4.67 -33.32
CA SER A 496 -30.48 3.74 -32.21
C SER A 496 -30.00 4.53 -31.00
N THR A 497 -30.87 4.72 -30.04
CA THR A 497 -30.56 5.39 -28.78
C THR A 497 -29.58 4.55 -27.97
N PHE A 498 -28.65 5.20 -27.29
CA PHE A 498 -27.67 4.57 -26.36
C PHE A 498 -28.34 3.66 -25.32
N GLU A 499 -29.60 3.91 -24.97
CA GLU A 499 -30.43 3.05 -24.12
C GLU A 499 -30.67 1.65 -24.70
N GLU A 500 -30.77 1.51 -26.05
CA GLU A 500 -30.87 0.17 -26.67
C GLU A 500 -29.56 -0.64 -26.63
N LEU A 501 -28.43 0.03 -26.51
CA LEU A 501 -27.11 -0.62 -26.40
C LEU A 501 -26.77 -1.02 -24.95
N THR A 502 -27.49 -0.47 -23.96
CA THR A 502 -27.25 -0.73 -22.53
C THR A 502 -28.29 -1.67 -21.90
N GLN A 503 -29.35 -2.05 -22.59
CA GLN A 503 -30.29 -3.06 -22.09
C GLN A 503 -29.68 -4.46 -22.27
N PRO A 504 -29.54 -5.27 -21.20
CA PRO A 504 -29.17 -6.66 -21.35
C PRO A 504 -30.27 -7.38 -22.13
N LYS A 505 -29.91 -7.96 -23.27
CA LYS A 505 -30.82 -8.91 -23.96
C LYS A 505 -31.07 -10.06 -23.00
N GLY A 506 -32.21 -10.05 -22.35
CA GLY A 506 -32.69 -11.17 -21.56
C GLY A 506 -32.91 -12.39 -22.48
N ASN A 507 -32.26 -13.47 -22.06
CA ASN A 507 -32.65 -14.86 -22.25
C ASN A 507 -32.42 -15.57 -20.93
#